data_75b4493f7900febc65ff6c53683cb09a
#
_entry.id   75b4493f7900febc65ff6c53683cb09a
#
_cell.length_a   1.000
_cell.length_b   1.000
_cell.length_c   1.000
_cell.angle_alpha   90.00
_cell.angle_beta   90.00
_cell.angle_gamma   90.00
#
_symmetry.space_group_name_H-M   'P 1'
#
loop_
_entity.id
_entity.type
_entity.pdbx_description
1 polymer ?
#
loop_
_entity_poly.entity_id
_entity_poly.type
_entity_poly.pdbx_seq_one_letter_code
_entity_poly.pdbx_strand_id
1 'polypeptide(L)'
;LAVSQAWADTDPVPEETVTLSPVTVTGTQQQKANTVKFNPKATLQPLPAGDGADLLQSVPNMSIIRKGGSSGDPLFRGLGGSRLAINADDQFVYGGCSNRMDPPTSYIHPSTFDEVVVTKGPQTVTQGMGLISGSVHFVRKDPTFHEQPYSFNGSTTLGNSGRRDASFEAGAGGKYGYARLNVSHNESDDYKDGAGNRVHSNFKRDSQMVQLGVTPTENTAIAGTYERSRGKAAYADRMMDGSKFDRDAWNVRISQRNITPWLSEIEARYGSSEIDHVMDTYSLRPVGKMGKAAINPKRRTDTGNLKATFDWDNVNLQTGIDYMRDRHTERSGDEKFTEKAYAPTQSFDQLGGFAEAAWQRNDAQKLIAGFRHDQVTGTYENKADSDPLKKTKYPLNSGFFRFEQKLGDTKYYAGLG
;
A
#
# COMPACT_ATOMS: atom_id res chain seq x y z
N LEU A 1 8.22 -67.78 29.20
CA LEU A 1 8.72 -66.61 28.44
C LEU A 1 9.42 -65.67 29.38
N ALA A 2 10.76 -65.76 29.47
CA ALA A 2 11.60 -64.86 30.23
C ALA A 2 12.01 -63.68 29.35
N VAL A 3 11.70 -62.47 29.77
CA VAL A 3 12.19 -61.22 29.15
C VAL A 3 13.43 -60.84 29.96
N SER A 4 14.61 -60.94 29.36
CA SER A 4 15.87 -60.44 29.90
C SER A 4 15.93 -58.93 29.68
N GLN A 5 15.90 -58.13 30.76
CA GLN A 5 16.28 -56.74 30.72
C GLN A 5 17.80 -56.66 30.68
N ALA A 6 18.32 -56.15 29.56
CA ALA A 6 19.68 -55.67 29.47
C ALA A 6 19.72 -54.25 29.99
N TRP A 7 20.36 -54.02 31.10
CA TRP A 7 20.78 -52.69 31.58
C TRP A 7 22.03 -52.30 30.82
N ALA A 8 21.92 -51.29 29.98
CA ALA A 8 23.05 -50.58 29.44
C ALA A 8 23.40 -49.46 30.42
N ASP A 9 24.56 -49.57 31.07
CA ASP A 9 25.20 -48.44 31.72
C ASP A 9 25.54 -47.42 30.63
N THR A 10 24.75 -46.36 30.55
CA THR A 10 25.09 -45.16 29.80
C THR A 10 25.61 -44.15 30.80
N ASP A 11 26.88 -43.84 30.72
CA ASP A 11 27.45 -42.63 31.33
C ASP A 11 26.58 -41.45 30.92
N PRO A 12 26.26 -40.49 31.81
CA PRO A 12 25.48 -39.30 31.46
C PRO A 12 26.29 -38.50 30.44
N VAL A 13 25.84 -38.53 29.19
CA VAL A 13 26.29 -37.57 28.18
C VAL A 13 25.96 -36.19 28.72
N PRO A 14 26.96 -35.26 28.86
CA PRO A 14 26.64 -33.92 29.31
C PRO A 14 25.60 -33.33 28.35
N GLU A 15 24.42 -32.97 28.89
CA GLU A 15 23.42 -32.19 28.16
C GLU A 15 24.08 -30.87 27.72
N GLU A 16 24.56 -30.81 26.49
CA GLU A 16 24.86 -29.52 25.86
C GLU A 16 23.55 -28.75 25.80
N THR A 17 23.42 -27.82 26.71
CA THR A 17 22.30 -26.87 26.69
C THR A 17 22.44 -26.06 25.40
N VAL A 18 21.73 -26.48 24.35
CA VAL A 18 21.62 -25.71 23.11
C VAL A 18 20.84 -24.43 23.46
N THR A 19 21.57 -23.36 23.69
CA THR A 19 20.97 -22.04 23.85
C THR A 19 20.44 -21.63 22.47
N LEU A 20 19.15 -21.85 22.25
CA LEU A 20 18.48 -21.34 21.07
C LEU A 20 18.56 -19.81 21.08
N SER A 21 18.99 -19.22 19.97
CA SER A 21 18.90 -17.76 19.80
C SER A 21 17.47 -17.33 20.07
N PRO A 22 17.25 -16.23 20.82
CA PRO A 22 15.89 -15.78 21.13
C PRO A 22 15.12 -15.59 19.83
N VAL A 23 13.98 -16.27 19.72
CA VAL A 23 13.04 -16.07 18.62
C VAL A 23 12.45 -14.67 18.83
N THR A 24 12.92 -13.71 18.04
CA THR A 24 12.33 -12.37 18.04
C THR A 24 10.99 -12.45 17.32
N VAL A 25 9.91 -12.51 18.07
CA VAL A 25 8.56 -12.34 17.50
C VAL A 25 8.39 -10.86 17.17
N THR A 26 8.58 -10.51 15.90
CA THR A 26 8.30 -9.17 15.40
C THR A 26 6.80 -9.04 15.18
N GLY A 27 6.07 -8.67 16.22
CA GLY A 27 4.67 -8.28 16.12
C GLY A 27 4.52 -6.83 15.60
N THR A 28 3.33 -6.48 15.14
CA THR A 28 2.99 -5.08 14.86
C THR A 28 3.06 -4.26 16.15
N GLN A 29 3.96 -3.28 16.20
CA GLN A 29 4.07 -2.41 17.37
C GLN A 29 3.11 -1.22 17.24
N GLN A 30 2.21 -1.09 18.20
CA GLN A 30 1.40 0.12 18.36
C GLN A 30 2.24 1.22 19.03
N GLN A 31 2.97 2.00 18.24
CA GLN A 31 3.88 3.02 18.74
C GLN A 31 3.18 4.29 19.24
N LYS A 32 2.00 4.60 18.68
CA LYS A 32 1.15 5.73 19.08
C LYS A 32 -0.29 5.24 19.28
N ALA A 33 -1.09 5.99 19.97
CA ALA A 33 -2.47 5.63 20.32
C ALA A 33 -3.28 5.10 19.13
N ASN A 34 -3.18 5.74 17.97
CA ASN A 34 -3.96 5.41 16.77
C ASN A 34 -3.11 5.06 15.57
N THR A 35 -1.84 4.69 15.76
CA THR A 35 -0.93 4.39 14.67
C THR A 35 -0.21 3.07 14.92
N VAL A 36 -0.26 2.19 13.92
CA VAL A 36 0.53 0.95 13.86
C VAL A 36 1.58 1.12 12.80
N LYS A 37 2.84 0.85 13.15
CA LYS A 37 3.97 0.86 12.22
C LYS A 37 4.65 -0.49 12.23
N PHE A 38 5.04 -0.99 11.07
CA PHE A 38 5.78 -2.24 10.96
C PHE A 38 6.58 -2.30 9.64
N ASN A 39 7.59 -3.16 9.64
CA ASN A 39 8.36 -3.49 8.46
C ASN A 39 7.64 -4.59 7.66
N PRO A 40 7.21 -4.34 6.40
CA PRO A 40 6.51 -5.34 5.59
C PRO A 40 7.38 -6.52 5.16
N LYS A 41 8.70 -6.41 5.29
CA LYS A 41 9.68 -7.47 5.01
C LYS A 41 9.93 -8.38 6.22
N ALA A 42 9.46 -7.97 7.41
CA ALA A 42 9.54 -8.80 8.61
C ALA A 42 8.51 -9.94 8.56
N THR A 43 8.84 -11.06 9.19
CA THR A 43 7.95 -12.23 9.26
C THR A 43 6.81 -11.95 10.24
N LEU A 44 5.73 -11.36 9.76
CA LEU A 44 4.52 -11.05 10.56
C LEU A 44 3.48 -12.16 10.52
N GLN A 45 3.58 -13.04 9.57
CA GLN A 45 2.70 -14.18 9.34
C GLN A 45 3.53 -15.37 8.80
N PRO A 46 3.02 -16.61 8.89
CA PRO A 46 3.78 -17.81 8.53
C PRO A 46 4.29 -17.83 7.08
N LEU A 47 3.57 -17.16 6.17
CA LEU A 47 3.97 -17.03 4.76
C LEU A 47 4.13 -15.55 4.43
N PRO A 48 5.08 -15.20 3.56
CA PRO A 48 5.19 -13.84 3.02
C PRO A 48 3.89 -13.42 2.35
N ALA A 49 3.48 -12.17 2.59
CA ALA A 49 2.28 -11.63 1.98
C ALA A 49 2.44 -11.46 0.46
N GLY A 50 1.49 -11.98 -0.32
CA GLY A 50 1.51 -11.91 -1.78
C GLY A 50 1.03 -10.57 -2.34
N ASP A 51 0.27 -9.80 -1.56
CA ASP A 51 -0.24 -8.47 -1.92
C ASP A 51 -0.41 -7.58 -0.68
N GLY A 52 -0.67 -6.30 -0.90
CA GLY A 52 -0.82 -5.34 0.19
C GLY A 52 -2.00 -5.64 1.12
N ALA A 53 -3.07 -6.28 0.64
CA ALA A 53 -4.21 -6.68 1.47
C ALA A 53 -3.84 -7.84 2.39
N ASP A 54 -3.11 -8.80 1.86
CA ASP A 54 -2.65 -9.98 2.61
C ASP A 54 -1.81 -9.55 3.82
N LEU A 55 -0.90 -8.61 3.60
CA LEU A 55 -0.09 -8.01 4.66
C LEU A 55 -0.95 -7.35 5.74
N LEU A 56 -1.99 -6.62 5.35
CA LEU A 56 -2.86 -5.87 6.26
C LEU A 56 -3.72 -6.75 7.16
N GLN A 57 -3.89 -8.04 6.87
CA GLN A 57 -4.58 -8.98 7.78
C GLN A 57 -3.88 -9.11 9.13
N SER A 58 -2.56 -8.86 9.19
CA SER A 58 -1.79 -8.89 10.43
C SER A 58 -2.06 -7.67 11.34
N VAL A 59 -2.77 -6.65 10.85
CA VAL A 59 -3.08 -5.43 11.61
C VAL A 59 -4.40 -5.57 12.36
N PRO A 60 -4.45 -5.35 13.67
CA PRO A 60 -5.68 -5.43 14.45
C PRO A 60 -6.78 -4.51 13.92
N ASN A 61 -8.02 -5.03 13.83
CA ASN A 61 -9.22 -4.40 13.29
C ASN A 61 -9.22 -4.19 11.76
N MET A 62 -8.23 -4.73 11.05
CA MET A 62 -8.29 -4.86 9.59
C MET A 62 -8.95 -6.18 9.21
N SER A 63 -9.73 -6.15 8.16
CA SER A 63 -10.29 -7.33 7.49
C SER A 63 -10.17 -7.16 5.98
N ILE A 64 -10.25 -8.26 5.24
CA ILE A 64 -10.03 -8.25 3.79
C ILE A 64 -11.20 -8.95 3.10
N ILE A 65 -11.75 -8.30 2.09
CA ILE A 65 -12.64 -8.95 1.13
C ILE A 65 -11.78 -9.42 -0.04
N ARG A 66 -11.55 -10.74 -0.13
CA ARG A 66 -10.79 -11.30 -1.25
C ARG A 66 -11.55 -11.08 -2.56
N LYS A 67 -10.80 -10.69 -3.60
CA LYS A 67 -11.29 -10.42 -4.96
C LYS A 67 -10.73 -11.43 -5.98
N GLY A 68 -10.34 -12.61 -5.51
CA GLY A 68 -9.61 -13.60 -6.29
C GLY A 68 -8.10 -13.41 -6.23
N GLY A 69 -7.36 -14.47 -6.52
CA GLY A 69 -5.91 -14.51 -6.67
C GLY A 69 -5.12 -13.73 -5.63
N SER A 70 -4.25 -12.88 -6.10
CA SER A 70 -3.43 -11.96 -5.32
C SER A 70 -4.10 -10.58 -5.21
N SER A 71 -5.39 -10.54 -4.89
CA SER A 71 -6.16 -9.30 -4.81
C SER A 71 -7.13 -9.33 -3.64
N GLY A 72 -7.17 -8.27 -2.85
CA GLY A 72 -8.09 -8.11 -1.74
C GLY A 72 -8.39 -6.65 -1.45
N ASP A 73 -9.62 -6.36 -1.04
CA ASP A 73 -10.06 -5.02 -0.65
C ASP A 73 -9.99 -4.89 0.87
N PRO A 74 -9.08 -4.04 1.42
CA PRO A 74 -8.95 -3.90 2.85
C PRO A 74 -10.08 -3.05 3.44
N LEU A 75 -10.52 -3.47 4.63
CA LEU A 75 -11.48 -2.75 5.44
C LEU A 75 -10.88 -2.50 6.83
N PHE A 76 -11.08 -1.32 7.35
CA PHE A 76 -10.80 -1.01 8.74
C PHE A 76 -12.12 -0.83 9.50
N ARG A 77 -12.37 -1.67 10.52
CA ARG A 77 -13.63 -1.72 11.27
C ARG A 77 -14.87 -1.81 10.36
N GLY A 78 -14.80 -2.62 9.30
CA GLY A 78 -15.87 -2.80 8.31
C GLY A 78 -16.00 -1.68 7.26
N LEU A 79 -15.21 -0.60 7.35
CA LEU A 79 -15.23 0.50 6.39
C LEU A 79 -14.06 0.37 5.41
N GLY A 80 -14.36 0.32 4.14
CA GLY A 80 -13.37 0.21 3.05
C GLY A 80 -13.73 1.09 1.87
N GLY A 81 -13.14 0.81 0.73
CA GLY A 81 -13.34 1.61 -0.48
C GLY A 81 -12.74 3.00 -0.34
N SER A 82 -13.49 4.02 -0.75
CA SER A 82 -13.07 5.43 -0.64
C SER A 82 -13.00 5.96 0.79
N ARG A 83 -13.41 5.17 1.80
CA ARG A 83 -13.36 5.56 3.22
C ARG A 83 -12.03 5.22 3.88
N LEU A 84 -11.22 4.37 3.26
CA LEU A 84 -9.87 3.99 3.70
C LEU A 84 -8.88 4.42 2.62
N ALA A 85 -8.04 5.41 2.90
CA ALA A 85 -7.02 5.84 1.96
C ALA A 85 -5.87 4.84 1.90
N ILE A 86 -5.43 4.51 0.69
CA ILE A 86 -4.25 3.68 0.44
C ILE A 86 -3.24 4.53 -0.33
N ASN A 87 -2.10 4.76 0.29
CA ASN A 87 -1.02 5.57 -0.27
C ASN A 87 0.27 4.75 -0.41
N ALA A 88 1.02 5.02 -1.44
CA ALA A 88 2.39 4.56 -1.63
C ALA A 88 3.29 5.78 -1.87
N ASP A 89 4.25 6.01 -0.99
CA ASP A 89 5.16 7.18 -1.03
C ASP A 89 4.42 8.51 -1.21
N ASP A 90 3.39 8.74 -0.38
CA ASP A 90 2.50 9.93 -0.44
C ASP A 90 1.67 10.09 -1.73
N GLN A 91 1.62 9.07 -2.57
CA GLN A 91 0.74 9.04 -3.73
C GLN A 91 -0.47 8.15 -3.46
N PHE A 92 -1.66 8.61 -3.81
CA PHE A 92 -2.83 7.76 -3.78
C PHE A 92 -2.71 6.61 -4.77
N VAL A 93 -2.96 5.39 -4.29
CA VAL A 93 -3.09 4.22 -5.14
C VAL A 93 -4.56 3.89 -5.28
N TYR A 94 -5.00 3.76 -6.50
CA TYR A 94 -6.38 3.42 -6.84
C TYR A 94 -6.46 2.15 -7.67
N GLY A 95 -7.65 1.57 -7.80
CA GLY A 95 -7.97 0.57 -8.81
C GLY A 95 -8.55 1.22 -10.06
N GLY A 96 -8.55 0.51 -11.18
CA GLY A 96 -9.15 0.97 -12.44
C GLY A 96 -10.64 0.64 -12.56
N CYS A 97 -11.08 -0.46 -11.94
CA CYS A 97 -12.44 -0.97 -12.07
C CYS A 97 -13.42 -0.28 -11.12
N SER A 98 -14.52 0.26 -11.65
CA SER A 98 -15.62 0.83 -10.85
C SER A 98 -16.26 -0.20 -9.89
N ASN A 99 -16.26 -1.48 -10.25
CA ASN A 99 -16.74 -2.59 -9.43
C ASN A 99 -15.69 -3.12 -8.43
N ARG A 100 -14.53 -2.45 -8.31
CA ARG A 100 -13.45 -2.79 -7.38
C ARG A 100 -12.97 -4.24 -7.49
N MET A 101 -12.83 -4.76 -8.71
CA MET A 101 -12.21 -6.07 -8.95
C MET A 101 -10.69 -6.01 -8.75
N ASP A 102 -10.11 -4.83 -8.93
CA ASP A 102 -8.71 -4.48 -8.71
C ASP A 102 -8.56 -3.40 -7.63
N PRO A 103 -8.85 -3.68 -6.34
CA PRO A 103 -8.62 -2.70 -5.28
C PRO A 103 -7.16 -2.23 -5.25
N PRO A 104 -6.85 -1.07 -4.65
CA PRO A 104 -5.51 -0.46 -4.66
C PRO A 104 -4.39 -1.42 -4.27
N THR A 105 -4.64 -2.26 -3.27
CA THR A 105 -3.70 -3.26 -2.74
C THR A 105 -3.32 -4.35 -3.73
N SER A 106 -4.10 -4.51 -4.81
CA SER A 106 -3.77 -5.41 -5.91
C SER A 106 -2.51 -5.01 -6.67
N TYR A 107 -2.12 -3.75 -6.59
CA TYR A 107 -0.95 -3.18 -7.27
C TYR A 107 0.23 -2.94 -6.32
N ILE A 108 0.10 -3.35 -5.06
CA ILE A 108 1.13 -3.17 -4.03
C ILE A 108 1.73 -4.53 -3.68
N HIS A 109 3.00 -4.73 -4.01
CA HIS A 109 3.76 -5.86 -3.49
C HIS A 109 4.52 -5.43 -2.22
N PRO A 110 4.27 -6.05 -1.06
CA PRO A 110 4.80 -5.58 0.23
C PRO A 110 6.32 -5.46 0.29
N SER A 111 7.05 -6.38 -0.35
CA SER A 111 8.53 -6.39 -0.32
C SER A 111 9.18 -5.16 -0.94
N THR A 112 8.44 -4.36 -1.72
CA THR A 112 8.98 -3.12 -2.32
C THR A 112 9.03 -1.94 -1.36
N PHE A 113 8.48 -2.09 -0.13
CA PHE A 113 8.40 -1.02 0.86
C PHE A 113 9.19 -1.37 2.13
N ASP A 114 9.59 -0.36 2.88
CA ASP A 114 10.40 -0.49 4.08
C ASP A 114 9.59 -0.28 5.37
N GLU A 115 8.47 0.43 5.28
CA GLU A 115 7.56 0.67 6.40
C GLU A 115 6.12 0.73 5.92
N VAL A 116 5.21 0.20 6.72
CA VAL A 116 3.77 0.43 6.57
C VAL A 116 3.26 1.15 7.80
N VAL A 117 2.55 2.25 7.58
CA VAL A 117 1.94 3.07 8.63
C VAL A 117 0.43 2.99 8.48
N VAL A 118 -0.25 2.41 9.46
CA VAL A 118 -1.72 2.38 9.52
C VAL A 118 -2.19 3.38 10.56
N THR A 119 -2.86 4.44 10.12
CA THR A 119 -3.49 5.43 10.99
C THR A 119 -4.97 5.09 11.14
N LYS A 120 -5.41 4.87 12.37
CA LYS A 120 -6.75 4.42 12.71
C LYS A 120 -7.67 5.63 12.97
N GLY A 121 -8.68 5.79 12.13
CA GLY A 121 -9.64 6.90 12.20
C GLY A 121 -9.10 8.23 11.63
N PRO A 122 -9.89 9.30 11.68
CA PRO A 122 -9.53 10.62 11.18
C PRO A 122 -8.59 11.35 12.15
N GLN A 123 -7.38 10.83 12.36
CA GLN A 123 -6.41 11.26 13.39
C GLN A 123 -5.14 11.86 12.79
N THR A 124 -5.18 12.24 11.51
CA THR A 124 -4.17 13.03 10.81
C THR A 124 -4.82 13.76 9.63
N VAL A 125 -4.26 14.88 9.24
CA VAL A 125 -4.67 15.64 8.04
C VAL A 125 -3.55 15.70 6.98
N THR A 126 -2.41 15.09 7.25
CA THR A 126 -1.20 15.17 6.41
C THR A 126 -1.16 14.15 5.28
N GLN A 127 -2.10 13.19 5.26
CA GLN A 127 -2.10 12.04 4.34
C GLN A 127 -3.18 12.12 3.26
N GLY A 128 -3.60 13.31 2.89
CA GLY A 128 -4.62 13.55 1.87
C GLY A 128 -6.03 13.69 2.43
N MET A 129 -7.00 13.85 1.55
CA MET A 129 -8.41 14.05 1.88
C MET A 129 -9.15 12.74 2.19
N GLY A 130 -10.31 12.85 2.84
CA GLY A 130 -11.30 11.76 2.94
C GLY A 130 -10.95 10.63 3.90
N LEU A 131 -10.14 10.89 4.92
CA LEU A 131 -9.71 9.92 5.92
C LEU A 131 -10.84 9.59 6.93
N ILE A 132 -11.92 8.94 6.49
CA ILE A 132 -13.06 8.64 7.36
C ILE A 132 -12.74 7.48 8.31
N SER A 133 -12.29 6.35 7.78
CA SER A 133 -11.92 5.19 8.61
C SER A 133 -10.45 5.18 9.00
N GLY A 134 -9.61 5.83 8.23
CA GLY A 134 -8.17 5.91 8.43
C GLY A 134 -7.39 5.84 7.12
N SER A 135 -6.10 5.61 7.25
CA SER A 135 -5.19 5.49 6.11
C SER A 135 -4.18 4.36 6.28
N VAL A 136 -3.75 3.81 5.18
CA VAL A 136 -2.62 2.89 5.07
C VAL A 136 -1.59 3.53 4.16
N HIS A 137 -0.40 3.75 4.67
CA HIS A 137 0.68 4.39 3.97
C HIS A 137 1.87 3.43 3.85
N PHE A 138 2.18 3.02 2.64
CA PHE A 138 3.35 2.22 2.29
C PHE A 138 4.50 3.18 1.97
N VAL A 139 5.62 3.04 2.66
CA VAL A 139 6.73 4.00 2.62
C VAL A 139 8.02 3.31 2.20
N ARG A 140 8.71 3.90 1.23
CA ARG A 140 10.11 3.60 0.92
C ARG A 140 11.01 4.61 1.61
N LYS A 141 11.98 4.10 2.34
CA LYS A 141 13.03 4.91 2.98
C LYS A 141 14.24 4.99 2.07
N ASP A 142 15.01 6.05 2.21
CA ASP A 142 16.33 6.07 1.59
C ASP A 142 17.21 5.06 2.30
N PRO A 143 17.78 4.09 1.58
CA PRO A 143 18.69 3.14 2.19
C PRO A 143 19.99 3.82 2.60
N THR A 144 20.57 3.39 3.71
CA THR A 144 21.89 3.82 4.17
C THR A 144 22.90 2.73 3.88
N PHE A 145 23.96 3.06 3.15
CA PHE A 145 25.03 2.13 2.77
C PHE A 145 26.37 2.53 3.43
N HIS A 146 26.32 2.87 4.75
CA HIS A 146 27.52 3.30 5.48
C HIS A 146 28.42 2.14 5.87
N GLU A 147 27.86 1.03 6.33
CA GLU A 147 28.61 -0.14 6.79
C GLU A 147 28.81 -1.18 5.69
N GLN A 148 27.79 -1.36 4.84
CA GLN A 148 27.83 -2.29 3.72
C GLN A 148 27.36 -1.60 2.45
N PRO A 149 28.12 -1.69 1.34
CA PRO A 149 27.77 -1.02 0.08
C PRO A 149 26.64 -1.70 -0.70
N TYR A 150 26.09 -2.80 -0.19
CA TYR A 150 25.01 -3.55 -0.83
C TYR A 150 24.07 -4.17 0.20
N SER A 151 22.85 -4.49 -0.25
CA SER A 151 21.82 -5.21 0.51
C SER A 151 21.08 -6.19 -0.38
N PHE A 152 20.64 -7.32 0.20
CA PHE A 152 19.81 -8.30 -0.48
C PHE A 152 18.67 -8.73 0.45
N ASN A 153 17.49 -8.94 -0.12
CA ASN A 153 16.36 -9.55 0.55
C ASN A 153 15.62 -10.42 -0.47
N GLY A 154 15.14 -11.58 -0.05
CA GLY A 154 14.42 -12.46 -0.96
C GLY A 154 13.54 -13.45 -0.21
N SER A 155 12.49 -13.89 -0.88
CA SER A 155 11.60 -14.93 -0.39
C SER A 155 11.09 -15.80 -1.52
N THR A 156 10.83 -17.07 -1.22
CA THR A 156 10.18 -18.01 -2.15
C THR A 156 9.13 -18.80 -1.38
N THR A 157 7.96 -18.94 -1.96
CA THR A 157 6.87 -19.76 -1.43
C THR A 157 6.40 -20.75 -2.48
N LEU A 158 6.38 -22.01 -2.13
CA LEU A 158 5.78 -23.08 -2.94
C LEU A 158 4.57 -23.65 -2.18
N GLY A 159 3.51 -23.93 -2.90
CA GLY A 159 2.26 -24.40 -2.30
C GLY A 159 1.47 -25.34 -3.20
N ASN A 160 0.36 -25.80 -2.68
CA ASN A 160 -0.61 -26.58 -3.46
C ASN A 160 -1.21 -25.72 -4.60
N SER A 161 -1.95 -26.35 -5.51
CA SER A 161 -2.53 -25.70 -6.69
C SER A 161 -1.49 -24.96 -7.54
N GLY A 162 -0.27 -25.50 -7.65
CA GLY A 162 0.80 -24.92 -8.46
C GLY A 162 1.27 -23.54 -7.99
N ARG A 163 0.99 -23.16 -6.72
CA ARG A 163 1.42 -21.84 -6.19
C ARG A 163 2.92 -21.72 -6.19
N ARG A 164 3.40 -20.64 -6.79
CA ARG A 164 4.82 -20.23 -6.89
C ARG A 164 4.91 -18.73 -6.71
N ASP A 165 5.40 -18.33 -5.55
CA ASP A 165 5.67 -16.92 -5.28
C ASP A 165 7.18 -16.76 -5.08
N ALA A 166 7.74 -15.70 -5.64
CA ALA A 166 9.13 -15.32 -5.43
C ALA A 166 9.24 -13.80 -5.38
N SER A 167 10.08 -13.29 -4.52
CA SER A 167 10.50 -11.88 -4.51
C SER A 167 11.98 -11.77 -4.27
N PHE A 168 12.59 -10.79 -4.91
CA PHE A 168 14.01 -10.48 -4.75
C PHE A 168 14.20 -8.98 -4.77
N GLU A 169 14.94 -8.47 -3.79
CA GLU A 169 15.40 -7.08 -3.73
C GLU A 169 16.91 -7.05 -3.65
N ALA A 170 17.53 -6.19 -4.42
CA ALA A 170 18.93 -5.84 -4.32
C ALA A 170 19.08 -4.33 -4.23
N GLY A 171 20.02 -3.90 -3.43
CA GLY A 171 20.41 -2.50 -3.31
C GLY A 171 21.92 -2.36 -3.29
N ALA A 172 22.42 -1.28 -3.86
CA ALA A 172 23.81 -0.90 -3.78
C ALA A 172 23.93 0.62 -3.70
N GLY A 173 24.94 1.10 -2.97
CA GLY A 173 25.14 2.53 -2.82
C GLY A 173 26.34 2.91 -1.97
N GLY A 174 26.41 4.19 -1.66
CA GLY A 174 27.45 4.79 -0.84
C GLY A 174 27.06 6.20 -0.40
N LYS A 175 28.05 7.00 -0.04
CA LYS A 175 27.85 8.33 0.52
C LYS A 175 27.02 9.27 -0.34
N TYR A 176 27.11 9.17 -1.68
CA TYR A 176 26.55 10.15 -2.60
C TYR A 176 25.30 9.68 -3.36
N GLY A 177 24.90 8.42 -3.16
CA GLY A 177 23.71 7.91 -3.82
C GLY A 177 23.59 6.40 -3.76
N TYR A 178 22.47 5.92 -4.32
CA TYR A 178 22.13 4.50 -4.28
C TYR A 178 21.24 4.10 -5.46
N ALA A 179 21.20 2.80 -5.70
CA ALA A 179 20.25 2.15 -6.59
C ALA A 179 19.60 0.96 -5.87
N ARG A 180 18.29 0.76 -6.06
CA ARG A 180 17.54 -0.40 -5.60
C ARG A 180 16.74 -0.99 -6.74
N LEU A 181 16.68 -2.31 -6.80
CA LEU A 181 15.85 -3.09 -7.69
C LEU A 181 15.02 -4.05 -6.85
N ASN A 182 13.73 -4.14 -7.11
CA ASN A 182 12.88 -5.20 -6.58
C ASN A 182 12.12 -5.86 -7.73
N VAL A 183 12.09 -7.19 -7.74
CA VAL A 183 11.30 -7.99 -8.66
C VAL A 183 10.49 -9.01 -7.88
N SER A 184 9.24 -9.23 -8.28
CA SER A 184 8.39 -10.25 -7.69
C SER A 184 7.54 -10.95 -8.74
N HIS A 185 7.28 -12.22 -8.47
CA HIS A 185 6.44 -13.10 -9.25
C HIS A 185 5.49 -13.83 -8.32
N ASN A 186 4.20 -13.85 -8.64
CA ASN A 186 3.18 -14.59 -7.92
C ASN A 186 2.29 -15.30 -8.92
N GLU A 187 2.13 -16.61 -8.79
CA GLU A 187 1.19 -17.38 -9.62
C GLU A 187 0.57 -18.54 -8.85
N SER A 188 -0.61 -18.93 -9.24
CA SER A 188 -1.27 -20.16 -8.81
C SER A 188 -2.22 -20.66 -9.90
N ASP A 189 -2.36 -21.97 -10.01
CA ASP A 189 -3.37 -22.61 -10.83
C ASP A 189 -4.75 -22.59 -10.12
N ASP A 190 -5.78 -23.08 -10.81
CA ASP A 190 -7.09 -23.30 -10.22
C ASP A 190 -7.01 -24.30 -9.06
N TYR A 191 -7.54 -23.93 -7.90
CA TYR A 191 -7.59 -24.85 -6.77
C TYR A 191 -8.76 -25.83 -6.86
N LYS A 192 -8.73 -26.89 -6.05
CA LYS A 192 -9.85 -27.81 -5.86
C LYS A 192 -10.54 -27.51 -4.52
N ASP A 193 -11.87 -27.49 -4.53
CA ASP A 193 -12.69 -27.39 -3.32
C ASP A 193 -12.64 -28.67 -2.48
N GLY A 194 -13.33 -28.69 -1.33
CA GLY A 194 -13.39 -29.84 -0.43
C GLY A 194 -14.09 -31.07 -1.03
N ALA A 195 -14.85 -30.91 -2.12
CA ALA A 195 -15.47 -31.98 -2.88
C ALA A 195 -14.61 -32.45 -4.07
N GLY A 196 -13.45 -31.87 -4.29
CA GLY A 196 -12.53 -32.16 -5.39
C GLY A 196 -12.84 -31.47 -6.70
N ASN A 197 -13.84 -30.57 -6.74
CA ASN A 197 -14.19 -29.81 -7.96
C ASN A 197 -13.16 -28.72 -8.21
N ARG A 198 -12.79 -28.54 -9.47
CA ARG A 198 -11.90 -27.46 -9.89
C ARG A 198 -12.62 -26.12 -9.82
N VAL A 199 -12.03 -25.14 -9.10
CA VAL A 199 -12.53 -23.79 -8.94
C VAL A 199 -11.73 -22.86 -9.83
N HIS A 200 -12.40 -22.12 -10.71
CA HIS A 200 -11.78 -21.17 -11.63
C HIS A 200 -11.20 -19.96 -10.87
N SER A 201 -9.91 -20.01 -10.54
CA SER A 201 -9.27 -19.13 -9.56
C SER A 201 -7.80 -18.85 -9.85
N ASN A 202 -7.28 -19.30 -11.01
CA ASN A 202 -5.88 -19.10 -11.34
C ASN A 202 -5.53 -17.62 -11.45
N PHE A 203 -4.29 -17.29 -11.12
CA PHE A 203 -3.79 -15.94 -11.24
C PHE A 203 -2.31 -15.91 -11.53
N LYS A 204 -1.85 -14.80 -12.07
CA LYS A 204 -0.43 -14.49 -12.25
C LYS A 204 -0.22 -13.00 -12.07
N ARG A 205 0.89 -12.63 -11.40
CA ARG A 205 1.36 -11.25 -11.29
C ARG A 205 2.87 -11.20 -11.33
N ASP A 206 3.40 -10.28 -12.11
CA ASP A 206 4.80 -9.89 -12.16
C ASP A 206 4.90 -8.41 -11.78
N SER A 207 5.79 -8.06 -10.85
CA SER A 207 6.02 -6.67 -10.45
C SER A 207 7.52 -6.36 -10.44
N GLN A 208 7.85 -5.13 -10.77
CA GLN A 208 9.22 -4.63 -10.83
C GLN A 208 9.25 -3.21 -10.25
N MET A 209 10.30 -2.89 -9.51
CA MET A 209 10.55 -1.54 -9.00
C MET A 209 12.03 -1.22 -9.15
N VAL A 210 12.31 -0.02 -9.63
CA VAL A 210 13.65 0.57 -9.63
C VAL A 210 13.58 1.88 -8.88
N GLN A 211 14.49 2.08 -7.93
CA GLN A 211 14.67 3.34 -7.22
C GLN A 211 16.12 3.78 -7.35
N LEU A 212 16.32 5.02 -7.76
CA LEU A 212 17.61 5.69 -7.81
C LEU A 212 17.57 6.90 -6.89
N GLY A 213 18.60 7.08 -6.09
CA GLY A 213 18.71 8.23 -5.21
C GLY A 213 20.10 8.84 -5.25
N VAL A 214 20.17 10.15 -5.11
CA VAL A 214 21.40 10.90 -4.90
C VAL A 214 21.30 11.69 -3.60
N THR A 215 22.39 11.69 -2.84
CA THR A 215 22.54 12.34 -1.53
C THR A 215 23.72 13.28 -1.58
N PRO A 216 23.58 14.45 -2.24
CA PRO A 216 24.69 15.41 -2.42
C PRO A 216 25.29 15.86 -1.09
N THR A 217 24.47 15.93 -0.06
CA THR A 217 24.84 16.19 1.34
C THR A 217 24.10 15.26 2.27
N GLU A 218 24.49 15.19 3.54
CA GLU A 218 23.77 14.41 4.56
C GLU A 218 22.33 14.88 4.81
N ASN A 219 22.04 16.12 4.43
CA ASN A 219 20.74 16.75 4.62
C ASN A 219 19.90 16.83 3.33
N THR A 220 20.48 16.53 2.18
CA THR A 220 19.78 16.63 0.88
C THR A 220 19.64 15.25 0.25
N ALA A 221 18.42 14.89 -0.11
CA ALA A 221 18.15 13.66 -0.86
C ALA A 221 17.22 13.94 -2.04
N ILE A 222 17.55 13.36 -3.18
CA ILE A 222 16.72 13.36 -4.39
C ILE A 222 16.57 11.92 -4.81
N ALA A 223 15.35 11.41 -4.90
CA ALA A 223 15.07 10.03 -5.27
C ALA A 223 14.00 9.96 -6.36
N GLY A 224 14.23 9.09 -7.32
CA GLY A 224 13.27 8.72 -8.35
C GLY A 224 12.93 7.24 -8.26
N THR A 225 11.64 6.91 -8.35
CA THR A 225 11.15 5.53 -8.34
C THR A 225 10.29 5.27 -9.57
N TYR A 226 10.49 4.13 -10.20
CA TYR A 226 9.62 3.60 -11.26
C TYR A 226 9.13 2.22 -10.86
N GLU A 227 7.83 1.99 -11.02
CA GLU A 227 7.16 0.73 -10.74
C GLU A 227 6.39 0.24 -11.96
N ARG A 228 6.44 -1.05 -12.17
CA ARG A 228 5.66 -1.74 -13.18
C ARG A 228 5.04 -3.00 -12.59
N SER A 229 3.73 -3.19 -12.77
CA SER A 229 3.01 -4.41 -12.37
C SER A 229 2.17 -4.90 -13.56
N ARG A 230 2.18 -6.21 -13.78
CA ARG A 230 1.42 -6.88 -14.82
C ARG A 230 0.74 -8.10 -14.21
N GLY A 231 -0.56 -8.24 -14.42
CA GLY A 231 -1.29 -9.33 -13.80
C GLY A 231 -2.52 -9.78 -14.56
N LYS A 232 -3.03 -10.95 -14.18
CA LYS A 232 -4.31 -11.52 -14.61
C LYS A 232 -4.87 -12.39 -13.50
N ALA A 233 -6.19 -12.50 -13.41
CA ALA A 233 -6.86 -13.36 -12.43
C ALA A 233 -8.20 -13.87 -12.95
N ALA A 234 -8.46 -15.13 -12.67
CA ALA A 234 -9.72 -15.80 -12.91
C ALA A 234 -10.64 -15.69 -11.68
N TYR A 235 -11.94 -15.64 -11.90
CA TYR A 235 -12.95 -15.46 -10.86
C TYR A 235 -14.08 -16.49 -10.97
N ALA A 236 -14.25 -17.29 -9.94
CA ALA A 236 -15.32 -18.30 -9.89
C ALA A 236 -16.71 -17.68 -9.74
N ASP A 237 -16.80 -16.54 -9.04
CA ASP A 237 -18.04 -15.86 -8.65
C ASP A 237 -18.45 -14.72 -9.59
N ARG A 238 -17.72 -14.53 -10.71
CA ARG A 238 -17.92 -13.43 -11.64
C ARG A 238 -18.21 -13.93 -13.05
N MET A 239 -18.90 -13.09 -13.82
CA MET A 239 -19.16 -13.38 -15.23
C MET A 239 -17.96 -13.06 -16.13
N MET A 240 -17.03 -12.23 -15.69
CA MET A 240 -15.83 -11.81 -16.40
C MET A 240 -14.60 -12.09 -15.56
N ASP A 241 -13.48 -12.37 -16.21
CA ASP A 241 -12.16 -12.46 -15.61
C ASP A 241 -11.37 -11.17 -15.81
N GLY A 242 -10.43 -10.91 -14.92
CA GLY A 242 -9.45 -9.87 -15.11
C GLY A 242 -8.31 -10.37 -15.98
N SER A 243 -8.43 -10.19 -17.28
CA SER A 243 -7.42 -10.66 -18.23
C SER A 243 -6.19 -9.74 -18.29
N LYS A 244 -6.31 -8.53 -17.76
CA LYS A 244 -5.22 -7.56 -17.66
C LYS A 244 -5.38 -6.68 -16.41
N PHE A 245 -4.35 -6.66 -15.57
CA PHE A 245 -4.17 -5.78 -14.43
C PHE A 245 -2.80 -5.12 -14.52
N ASP A 246 -2.70 -4.09 -15.34
CA ASP A 246 -1.44 -3.41 -15.59
C ASP A 246 -1.39 -2.08 -14.86
N ARG A 247 -0.26 -1.81 -14.20
CA ARG A 247 0.06 -0.50 -13.62
C ARG A 247 1.49 -0.13 -13.99
N ASP A 248 1.66 1.09 -14.43
CA ASP A 248 2.93 1.79 -14.54
C ASP A 248 2.86 3.03 -13.66
N ALA A 249 3.86 3.26 -12.82
CA ALA A 249 3.92 4.42 -11.95
C ALA A 249 5.34 4.92 -11.78
N TRP A 250 5.48 6.22 -11.57
CA TRP A 250 6.74 6.83 -11.24
C TRP A 250 6.54 7.98 -10.25
N ASN A 251 7.54 8.25 -9.44
CA ASN A 251 7.59 9.43 -8.61
C ASN A 251 9.02 9.96 -8.47
N VAL A 252 9.09 11.25 -8.16
CA VAL A 252 10.32 11.94 -7.77
C VAL A 252 10.08 12.61 -6.43
N ARG A 253 11.04 12.47 -5.51
CA ARG A 253 11.05 13.10 -4.21
C ARG A 253 12.33 13.93 -4.06
N ILE A 254 12.18 15.11 -3.51
CA ILE A 254 13.27 16.01 -3.11
C ILE A 254 13.05 16.33 -1.64
N SER A 255 14.03 16.12 -0.79
CA SER A 255 13.98 16.50 0.61
C SER A 255 15.25 17.25 1.03
N GLN A 256 15.06 18.29 1.82
CA GLN A 256 16.12 19.05 2.49
C GLN A 256 15.81 19.07 3.97
N ARG A 257 16.76 18.60 4.79
CA ARG A 257 16.66 18.54 6.25
C ARG A 257 17.59 19.56 6.92
N ASN A 258 17.37 19.81 8.20
CA ASN A 258 18.21 20.68 9.04
C ASN A 258 18.47 22.05 8.39
N ILE A 259 17.42 22.69 7.86
CA ILE A 259 17.52 23.94 7.10
C ILE A 259 17.84 25.11 8.06
N THR A 260 17.09 25.17 9.17
CA THR A 260 17.34 26.07 10.29
C THR A 260 17.06 25.33 11.61
N PRO A 261 17.40 25.88 12.78
CA PRO A 261 17.07 25.24 14.06
C PRO A 261 15.57 24.96 14.27
N TRP A 262 14.69 25.69 13.59
CA TRP A 262 13.25 25.59 13.71
C TRP A 262 12.55 25.05 12.44
N LEU A 263 13.21 24.96 11.30
CA LEU A 263 12.72 24.38 10.06
C LEU A 263 13.51 23.11 9.79
N SER A 264 12.98 21.97 10.26
CA SER A 264 13.68 20.69 10.24
C SER A 264 13.67 20.01 8.88
N GLU A 265 12.61 20.17 8.07
CA GLU A 265 12.52 19.55 6.76
C GLU A 265 11.58 20.30 5.82
N ILE A 266 11.98 20.35 4.55
CA ILE A 266 11.08 20.61 3.40
C ILE A 266 11.17 19.40 2.48
N GLU A 267 10.02 18.86 2.10
CA GLU A 267 9.90 17.75 1.17
C GLU A 267 8.92 18.10 0.05
N ALA A 268 9.34 17.87 -1.19
CA ALA A 268 8.48 17.96 -2.37
C ALA A 268 8.44 16.60 -3.07
N ARG A 269 7.24 16.20 -3.52
CA ARG A 269 7.03 15.00 -4.32
C ARG A 269 6.11 15.29 -5.49
N TYR A 270 6.38 14.60 -6.58
CA TYR A 270 5.49 14.57 -7.74
C TYR A 270 5.59 13.21 -8.43
N GLY A 271 4.47 12.71 -8.93
CA GLY A 271 4.47 11.47 -9.67
C GLY A 271 3.13 11.17 -10.35
N SER A 272 3.13 10.10 -11.12
CA SER A 272 2.01 9.66 -11.93
C SER A 272 1.85 8.14 -11.84
N SER A 273 0.62 7.68 -11.83
CA SER A 273 0.24 6.26 -11.88
C SER A 273 -0.78 6.06 -12.99
N GLU A 274 -0.53 5.13 -13.89
CA GLU A 274 -1.47 4.73 -14.94
C GLU A 274 -1.85 3.26 -14.75
N ILE A 275 -3.16 2.99 -14.74
CA ILE A 275 -3.74 1.66 -14.65
C ILE A 275 -4.48 1.37 -15.94
N ASP A 276 -4.22 0.20 -16.52
CA ASP A 276 -4.91 -0.35 -17.67
C ASP A 276 -5.48 -1.72 -17.27
N HIS A 277 -6.78 -1.78 -17.05
CA HIS A 277 -7.48 -2.95 -16.58
C HIS A 277 -8.45 -3.47 -17.63
N VAL A 278 -8.39 -4.77 -17.93
CA VAL A 278 -9.31 -5.43 -18.87
C VAL A 278 -10.05 -6.54 -18.15
N MET A 279 -11.36 -6.52 -18.26
CA MET A 279 -12.23 -7.63 -17.88
C MET A 279 -12.90 -8.17 -19.13
N ASP A 280 -12.87 -9.50 -19.30
CA ASP A 280 -13.54 -10.14 -20.44
C ASP A 280 -14.13 -11.49 -20.10
N THR A 281 -14.96 -12.02 -21.04
CA THR A 281 -15.67 -13.29 -20.92
C THR A 281 -15.01 -14.43 -21.66
N TYR A 282 -13.77 -14.26 -22.19
CA TYR A 282 -13.23 -15.20 -23.18
C TYR A 282 -11.72 -15.50 -23.06
N SER A 283 -10.93 -14.63 -22.41
CA SER A 283 -9.46 -14.82 -22.36
C SER A 283 -9.00 -15.90 -21.38
N LEU A 284 -9.66 -16.02 -20.23
CA LEU A 284 -9.28 -16.96 -19.17
C LEU A 284 -10.33 -18.05 -18.95
N ARG A 285 -11.47 -17.98 -19.64
CA ARG A 285 -12.57 -18.96 -19.56
C ARG A 285 -13.15 -19.28 -20.94
N PRO A 286 -13.82 -20.44 -21.10
CA PRO A 286 -14.61 -20.72 -22.29
C PRO A 286 -15.72 -19.69 -22.47
N VAL A 287 -15.99 -19.31 -23.71
CA VAL A 287 -17.09 -18.38 -24.05
C VAL A 287 -18.44 -18.99 -23.67
N GLY A 288 -19.14 -18.32 -22.78
CA GLY A 288 -20.48 -18.72 -22.33
C GLY A 288 -21.60 -18.15 -23.21
N LYS A 289 -22.85 -18.26 -22.72
CA LYS A 289 -24.06 -17.78 -23.44
C LYS A 289 -24.08 -16.26 -23.73
N MET A 290 -23.33 -15.48 -23.00
CA MET A 290 -23.18 -14.02 -23.20
C MET A 290 -22.34 -13.64 -24.43
N GLY A 291 -21.68 -14.64 -25.06
CA GLY A 291 -20.74 -14.36 -26.14
C GLY A 291 -19.46 -13.71 -25.64
N LYS A 292 -18.71 -13.10 -26.55
CA LYS A 292 -17.47 -12.37 -26.24
C LYS A 292 -17.79 -10.93 -25.89
N ALA A 293 -17.46 -10.52 -24.68
CA ALA A 293 -17.61 -9.16 -24.17
C ALA A 293 -16.36 -8.75 -23.39
N ALA A 294 -15.98 -7.50 -23.52
CA ALA A 294 -14.85 -6.92 -22.78
C ALA A 294 -15.16 -5.48 -22.34
N ILE A 295 -14.63 -5.11 -21.18
CA ILE A 295 -14.65 -3.77 -20.60
C ILE A 295 -13.20 -3.43 -20.24
N ASN A 296 -12.72 -2.28 -20.69
CA ASN A 296 -11.36 -1.81 -20.46
C ASN A 296 -11.35 -0.40 -19.87
N PRO A 297 -11.54 -0.28 -18.56
CA PRO A 297 -11.28 0.97 -17.86
C PRO A 297 -9.78 1.26 -17.81
N LYS A 298 -9.44 2.54 -17.96
CA LYS A 298 -8.10 3.09 -17.80
C LYS A 298 -8.16 4.26 -16.85
N ARG A 299 -7.22 4.32 -15.91
CA ARG A 299 -7.16 5.39 -14.92
C ARG A 299 -5.75 5.96 -14.85
N ARG A 300 -5.65 7.28 -14.89
CA ARG A 300 -4.41 8.01 -14.67
C ARG A 300 -4.58 8.96 -13.49
N THR A 301 -3.67 8.85 -12.52
CA THR A 301 -3.62 9.70 -11.35
C THR A 301 -2.27 10.39 -11.27
N ASP A 302 -2.26 11.71 -11.36
CA ASP A 302 -1.09 12.55 -11.14
C ASP A 302 -1.20 13.17 -9.74
N THR A 303 -0.15 13.09 -8.93
CA THR A 303 -0.14 13.55 -7.53
C THR A 303 1.10 14.40 -7.27
N GLY A 304 0.92 15.51 -6.56
CA GLY A 304 2.02 16.36 -6.11
C GLY A 304 1.79 16.82 -4.68
N ASN A 305 2.86 16.97 -3.89
CA ASN A 305 2.80 17.56 -2.57
C ASN A 305 4.06 18.34 -2.24
N LEU A 306 3.89 19.33 -1.38
CA LEU A 306 4.95 20.08 -0.75
C LEU A 306 4.65 20.16 0.74
N LYS A 307 5.56 19.64 1.57
CA LYS A 307 5.44 19.61 3.03
C LYS A 307 6.62 20.32 3.67
N ALA A 308 6.35 21.03 4.76
CA ALA A 308 7.36 21.62 5.64
C ALA A 308 7.10 21.15 7.07
N THR A 309 8.18 20.78 7.76
CA THR A 309 8.17 20.37 9.17
C THR A 309 8.96 21.39 9.97
N PHE A 310 8.30 21.93 10.99
CA PHE A 310 8.87 22.89 11.93
C PHE A 310 8.96 22.24 13.30
N ASP A 311 10.12 22.36 13.92
CA ASP A 311 10.40 21.84 15.25
C ASP A 311 10.87 22.98 16.16
N TRP A 312 10.11 23.21 17.22
CA TRP A 312 10.48 24.04 18.37
C TRP A 312 10.59 23.12 19.58
N ASP A 313 11.14 23.57 20.67
CA ASP A 313 11.44 22.75 21.85
C ASP A 313 10.32 21.77 22.24
N ASN A 314 9.08 22.24 22.22
CA ASN A 314 7.91 21.46 22.66
C ASN A 314 6.78 21.42 21.62
N VAL A 315 6.97 21.99 20.43
CA VAL A 315 5.97 22.03 19.35
C VAL A 315 6.57 21.50 18.06
N ASN A 316 5.94 20.50 17.47
CA ASN A 316 6.17 20.07 16.12
C ASN A 316 4.97 20.47 15.26
N LEU A 317 5.21 21.18 14.16
CA LEU A 317 4.19 21.58 13.18
C LEU A 317 4.54 21.00 11.81
N GLN A 318 3.61 20.26 11.22
CA GLN A 318 3.66 19.88 9.81
C GLN A 318 2.61 20.68 9.03
N THR A 319 3.02 21.30 7.95
CA THR A 319 2.09 22.01 7.05
C THR A 319 2.45 21.74 5.61
N GLY A 320 1.48 21.88 4.73
CA GLY A 320 1.74 21.64 3.31
C GLY A 320 0.53 21.83 2.43
N ILE A 321 0.80 21.65 1.16
CA ILE A 321 -0.19 21.61 0.11
C ILE A 321 -0.06 20.31 -0.65
N ASP A 322 -1.16 19.79 -1.16
CA ASP A 322 -1.16 18.68 -2.09
C ASP A 322 -2.15 18.89 -3.24
N TYR A 323 -1.83 18.25 -4.34
CA TYR A 323 -2.56 18.29 -5.58
C TYR A 323 -2.79 16.87 -6.09
N MET A 324 -3.98 16.60 -6.60
CA MET A 324 -4.29 15.37 -7.30
C MET A 324 -5.12 15.67 -8.55
N ARG A 325 -4.76 15.03 -9.64
CA ARG A 325 -5.55 14.97 -10.85
C ARG A 325 -5.80 13.51 -11.20
N ASP A 326 -7.07 13.09 -11.22
CA ASP A 326 -7.49 11.72 -11.45
C ASP A 326 -8.43 11.66 -12.65
N ARG A 327 -8.09 10.87 -13.66
CA ARG A 327 -8.83 10.75 -14.92
C ARG A 327 -9.18 9.32 -15.21
N HIS A 328 -10.45 9.09 -15.51
CA HIS A 328 -10.98 7.80 -15.88
C HIS A 328 -11.47 7.83 -17.32
N THR A 329 -11.07 6.83 -18.07
CA THR A 329 -11.55 6.58 -19.43
C THR A 329 -11.93 5.11 -19.55
N GLU A 330 -12.83 4.80 -20.46
CA GLU A 330 -13.28 3.43 -20.70
C GLU A 330 -13.57 3.18 -22.17
N ARG A 331 -13.31 1.96 -22.60
CA ARG A 331 -13.83 1.40 -23.85
C ARG A 331 -14.40 0.01 -23.59
N SER A 332 -15.37 -0.41 -24.38
CA SER A 332 -16.01 -1.70 -24.20
C SER A 332 -16.54 -2.25 -25.54
N GLY A 333 -16.73 -3.53 -25.61
CA GLY A 333 -17.23 -4.20 -26.82
C GLY A 333 -17.04 -5.70 -26.78
N ASP A 334 -16.94 -6.28 -27.98
CA ASP A 334 -16.55 -7.67 -28.22
C ASP A 334 -15.02 -7.85 -28.22
N GLU A 335 -14.51 -8.86 -28.86
CA GLU A 335 -13.06 -9.11 -28.99
C GLU A 335 -12.28 -8.00 -29.73
N LYS A 336 -12.97 -7.15 -30.47
CA LYS A 336 -12.40 -6.00 -31.19
C LYS A 336 -12.45 -4.69 -30.40
N PHE A 337 -12.79 -4.76 -29.09
CA PHE A 337 -12.89 -3.54 -28.25
C PHE A 337 -11.62 -2.67 -28.29
N THR A 338 -10.45 -3.24 -28.58
CA THR A 338 -9.18 -2.51 -28.67
C THR A 338 -9.10 -1.57 -29.87
N GLU A 339 -9.92 -1.78 -30.90
CA GLU A 339 -10.03 -0.89 -32.06
C GLU A 339 -10.83 0.39 -31.74
N LYS A 340 -11.59 0.40 -30.61
CA LYS A 340 -12.35 1.55 -30.17
C LYS A 340 -11.48 2.54 -29.41
N ALA A 341 -11.75 3.83 -29.61
CA ALA A 341 -11.14 4.87 -28.79
C ALA A 341 -11.65 4.82 -27.34
N TYR A 342 -10.83 5.24 -26.40
CA TYR A 342 -11.28 5.46 -25.02
C TYR A 342 -12.19 6.68 -24.97
N ALA A 343 -13.31 6.54 -24.27
CA ALA A 343 -14.20 7.64 -23.90
C ALA A 343 -13.92 8.07 -22.46
N PRO A 344 -13.82 9.37 -22.16
CA PRO A 344 -13.79 9.85 -20.78
C PRO A 344 -15.08 9.45 -20.06
N THR A 345 -14.96 9.12 -18.76
CA THR A 345 -16.11 8.75 -17.91
C THR A 345 -16.26 9.69 -16.73
N GLN A 346 -15.15 10.00 -16.06
CA GLN A 346 -15.10 10.93 -14.94
C GLN A 346 -13.69 11.44 -14.72
N SER A 347 -13.59 12.61 -14.08
CA SER A 347 -12.32 13.13 -13.59
C SER A 347 -12.50 13.88 -12.27
N PHE A 348 -11.42 13.90 -11.48
CA PHE A 348 -11.35 14.67 -10.25
C PHE A 348 -10.07 15.49 -10.24
N ASP A 349 -10.18 16.77 -9.97
CA ASP A 349 -9.06 17.66 -9.69
C ASP A 349 -9.20 18.12 -8.24
N GLN A 350 -8.15 18.00 -7.43
CA GLN A 350 -8.10 18.39 -6.04
C GLN A 350 -6.88 19.26 -5.77
N LEU A 351 -7.09 20.31 -4.97
CA LEU A 351 -6.04 21.10 -4.34
C LEU A 351 -6.37 21.19 -2.86
N GLY A 352 -5.46 20.75 -2.00
CA GLY A 352 -5.62 20.78 -0.55
C GLY A 352 -4.50 21.53 0.15
N GLY A 353 -4.81 22.10 1.31
CA GLY A 353 -3.86 22.67 2.23
C GLY A 353 -4.11 22.16 3.65
N PHE A 354 -3.06 21.90 4.40
CA PHE A 354 -3.18 21.35 5.75
C PHE A 354 -2.15 21.90 6.71
N ALA A 355 -2.49 21.83 8.00
CA ALA A 355 -1.58 22.07 9.11
C ALA A 355 -1.93 21.11 10.25
N GLU A 356 -0.92 20.44 10.82
CA GLU A 356 -1.03 19.54 11.96
C GLU A 356 0.05 19.88 12.98
N ALA A 357 -0.37 20.24 14.18
CA ALA A 357 0.52 20.61 15.29
C ALA A 357 0.44 19.60 16.41
N ALA A 358 1.59 19.27 16.97
CA ALA A 358 1.73 18.45 18.17
C ALA A 358 2.50 19.26 19.22
N TRP A 359 1.84 19.56 20.34
CA TRP A 359 2.42 20.29 21.49
C TRP A 359 2.64 19.35 22.65
N GLN A 360 3.91 19.16 23.03
CA GLN A 360 4.32 18.43 24.23
C GLN A 360 4.31 19.40 25.40
N ARG A 361 3.18 19.47 26.15
CA ARG A 361 3.02 20.38 27.27
C ARG A 361 3.99 20.08 28.41
N ASN A 362 4.23 18.80 28.69
CA ASN A 362 5.20 18.26 29.61
C ASN A 362 5.43 16.77 29.32
N ASP A 363 6.24 16.07 30.10
CA ASP A 363 6.59 14.64 29.87
C ASP A 363 5.38 13.70 29.87
N ALA A 364 4.28 14.10 30.48
CA ALA A 364 3.08 13.30 30.62
C ALA A 364 1.95 13.71 29.68
N GLN A 365 1.94 14.94 29.15
CA GLN A 365 0.80 15.52 28.43
C GLN A 365 1.18 15.99 27.04
N LYS A 366 0.39 15.54 26.04
CA LYS A 366 0.53 15.95 24.65
C LYS A 366 -0.83 16.33 24.05
N LEU A 367 -0.85 17.43 23.31
CA LEU A 367 -2.00 17.88 22.52
C LEU A 367 -1.63 17.80 21.05
N ILE A 368 -2.53 17.28 20.23
CA ILE A 368 -2.35 17.18 18.79
C ILE A 368 -3.62 17.68 18.13
N ALA A 369 -3.47 18.60 17.16
CA ALA A 369 -4.59 19.14 16.40
C ALA A 369 -4.21 19.29 14.94
N GLY A 370 -5.15 19.07 14.06
CA GLY A 370 -4.96 19.26 12.63
C GLY A 370 -6.18 19.83 11.97
N PHE A 371 -5.94 20.64 10.94
CA PHE A 371 -6.96 21.18 10.07
C PHE A 371 -6.53 21.06 8.61
N ARG A 372 -7.49 20.78 7.75
CA ARG A 372 -7.31 20.65 6.30
C ARG A 372 -8.49 21.24 5.55
N HIS A 373 -8.20 21.95 4.48
CA HIS A 373 -9.17 22.42 3.51
C HIS A 373 -8.83 21.90 2.12
N ASP A 374 -9.81 21.29 1.43
CA ASP A 374 -9.68 20.80 0.07
C ASP A 374 -10.72 21.44 -0.85
N GLN A 375 -10.29 21.85 -2.02
CA GLN A 375 -11.15 22.19 -3.13
C GLN A 375 -11.12 21.04 -4.14
N VAL A 376 -12.23 20.31 -4.26
CA VAL A 376 -12.37 19.19 -5.21
C VAL A 376 -13.30 19.62 -6.33
N THR A 377 -12.92 19.35 -7.57
CA THR A 377 -13.78 19.48 -8.74
C THR A 377 -13.99 18.13 -9.38
N GLY A 378 -15.21 17.61 -9.33
CA GLY A 378 -15.63 16.39 -10.03
C GLY A 378 -16.25 16.75 -11.38
N THR A 379 -15.86 16.03 -12.43
CA THR A 379 -16.46 16.13 -13.76
C THR A 379 -16.95 14.75 -14.17
N TYR A 380 -18.22 14.64 -14.52
CA TYR A 380 -18.84 13.37 -14.96
C TYR A 380 -19.31 13.53 -16.40
N GLU A 381 -19.00 12.54 -17.24
CA GLU A 381 -19.61 12.41 -18.56
C GLU A 381 -20.84 11.52 -18.46
N ASN A 382 -22.02 12.11 -18.62
CA ASN A 382 -23.26 11.35 -18.74
C ASN A 382 -23.61 11.24 -20.24
N LYS A 383 -23.41 10.06 -20.83
CA LYS A 383 -23.75 9.78 -22.22
C LYS A 383 -25.26 9.91 -22.55
N ALA A 384 -26.10 9.98 -21.52
CA ALA A 384 -27.56 10.05 -21.65
C ALA A 384 -28.10 11.47 -21.54
N ASP A 385 -27.30 12.45 -21.13
CA ASP A 385 -27.72 13.85 -20.97
C ASP A 385 -27.27 14.72 -22.14
N SER A 386 -28.12 15.69 -22.48
CA SER A 386 -27.80 16.73 -23.48
C SER A 386 -26.68 17.69 -23.04
N ASP A 387 -26.32 17.66 -21.74
CA ASP A 387 -25.17 18.35 -21.16
C ASP A 387 -24.13 17.32 -20.70
N PRO A 388 -23.18 16.93 -21.57
CA PRO A 388 -22.29 15.79 -21.33
C PRO A 388 -21.23 16.02 -20.23
N LEU A 389 -21.07 17.24 -19.70
CA LEU A 389 -20.00 17.60 -18.75
C LEU A 389 -20.58 18.28 -17.51
N LYS A 390 -21.12 17.51 -16.58
CA LYS A 390 -21.52 18.05 -15.29
C LYS A 390 -20.29 18.27 -14.38
N LYS A 391 -19.91 19.53 -14.18
CA LYS A 391 -18.86 19.93 -13.20
C LYS A 391 -19.49 20.28 -11.87
N THR A 392 -19.00 19.69 -10.79
CA THR A 392 -19.42 20.00 -9.43
C THR A 392 -18.20 20.29 -8.57
N LYS A 393 -18.26 21.37 -7.78
CA LYS A 393 -17.22 21.76 -6.85
C LYS A 393 -17.62 21.35 -5.43
N TYR A 394 -16.69 20.77 -4.70
CA TYR A 394 -16.87 20.33 -3.32
C TYR A 394 -15.79 20.96 -2.45
N PRO A 395 -16.06 22.04 -1.70
CA PRO A 395 -15.18 22.47 -0.63
C PRO A 395 -15.32 21.48 0.55
N LEU A 396 -14.23 20.87 0.96
CA LEU A 396 -14.19 19.92 2.06
C LEU A 396 -13.32 20.47 3.18
N ASN A 397 -13.81 20.40 4.41
CA ASN A 397 -13.06 20.73 5.60
C ASN A 397 -12.92 19.48 6.46
N SER A 398 -11.71 19.22 6.94
CA SER A 398 -11.42 18.10 7.83
C SER A 398 -10.57 18.61 8.98
N GLY A 399 -10.76 18.05 10.15
CA GLY A 399 -9.94 18.40 11.30
C GLY A 399 -10.06 17.37 12.40
N PHE A 400 -9.13 17.40 13.30
CA PHE A 400 -9.17 16.58 14.51
C PHE A 400 -8.47 17.28 15.65
N PHE A 401 -8.79 16.82 16.86
CA PHE A 401 -8.12 17.18 18.10
C PHE A 401 -7.91 15.91 18.92
N ARG A 402 -6.73 15.77 19.53
CA ARG A 402 -6.41 14.64 20.41
C ARG A 402 -5.59 15.10 21.60
N PHE A 403 -6.01 14.69 22.79
CA PHE A 403 -5.26 14.80 24.04
C PHE A 403 -4.70 13.44 24.43
N GLU A 404 -3.43 13.38 24.82
CA GLU A 404 -2.76 12.19 25.32
C GLU A 404 -2.21 12.49 26.73
N GLN A 405 -2.45 11.57 27.68
CA GLN A 405 -1.99 11.63 29.06
C GLN A 405 -1.27 10.34 29.43
N LYS A 406 -0.04 10.44 29.90
CA LYS A 406 0.71 9.32 30.50
C LYS A 406 0.54 9.37 32.03
N LEU A 407 0.14 8.25 32.62
CA LEU A 407 0.05 8.04 34.08
C LEU A 407 0.76 6.73 34.42
N GLY A 408 1.97 6.81 34.97
CA GLY A 408 2.86 5.65 35.12
C GLY A 408 3.17 5.03 33.80
N ASP A 409 2.93 3.72 33.64
CA ASP A 409 3.15 2.98 32.41
C ASP A 409 1.94 3.00 31.44
N THR A 410 0.83 3.59 31.85
CA THR A 410 -0.41 3.64 31.08
C THR A 410 -0.53 4.97 30.33
N LYS A 411 -0.91 4.89 29.07
CA LYS A 411 -1.21 6.05 28.23
C LYS A 411 -2.71 6.11 27.94
N TYR A 412 -3.34 7.21 28.32
CA TYR A 412 -4.73 7.53 27.99
C TYR A 412 -4.76 8.53 26.86
N TYR A 413 -5.76 8.43 26.02
CA TYR A 413 -6.02 9.43 24.97
C TYR A 413 -7.52 9.60 24.74
N ALA A 414 -7.91 10.82 24.41
CA ALA A 414 -9.24 11.19 23.96
C ALA A 414 -9.11 12.11 22.75
N GLY A 415 -10.00 11.96 21.78
CA GLY A 415 -9.95 12.77 20.58
C GLY A 415 -11.26 12.77 19.82
N LEU A 416 -11.41 13.81 19.00
CA LEU A 416 -12.49 14.01 18.05
C LEU A 416 -11.87 14.23 16.66
N GLY A 417 -12.60 13.82 15.60
CA GLY A 417 -12.19 14.03 14.23
C GLY A 417 -13.35 13.86 13.28
#